data_99e5425e3aad8c869905e5bc1dcd9d91
#
_entry.id   99e5425e3aad8c869905e5bc1dcd9d91
#
_cell.length_a   1.000
_cell.length_b   1.000
_cell.length_c   1.000
_cell.angle_alpha   90.00
_cell.angle_beta   90.00
_cell.angle_gamma   90.00
#
_symmetry.space_group_name_H-M   'P 1'
#
loop_
_entity.id
_entity.type
_entity.pdbx_description
1 polymer ?
#
loop_
_entity_poly.entity_id
_entity_poly.type
_entity_poly.pdbx_seq_one_letter_code
_entity_poly.pdbx_strand_id
1 'polypeptide(L)'
;MDIRRLADPDIQNFIFEHEKDDEDRLVLKSKNILDVPSAWIAVQIKARKKAAYKLPSYHNTKGVVYPPSVNLEQSSSEATARFKTYTISKWITWRKKFCDLTGGFGVDSLFISSLFPYTDFSEPDKDLMNLAKQNHQLLHSGNIHYHNKGALDFMTHSGKHYDLIYIDPSRRTGSQKKVFKFSDCEPDVVGFSEELYSHADRVMIKASPLLDIQQGIKDLQYVTRVLVVSVDNDCKELLFICDRKSAGEPVVECYNLPNNFTAHRIPGAFEFRFSEERSTETPVSDPLKFIYEPNASIMKGGAFKSIAAEFGVYKLSPNTHLYTSYNIVEDFPGKVFQISRFMKPDKQLRKSFPGEKANILLRNYPMSVEELKKKTGLKEGGEQFLIGCSGVKEKWMFAAVRVR
;
A
#
# COMPACT_ATOMS: atom_id res chain seq x y z
N MET A 1 6.19 -1.99 -27.59
CA MET A 1 6.62 -3.38 -27.27
C MET A 1 5.60 -4.34 -27.89
N ASP A 2 6.01 -5.29 -28.71
CA ASP A 2 5.05 -6.22 -29.32
C ASP A 2 4.70 -7.36 -28.36
N ILE A 3 3.51 -7.28 -27.78
CA ILE A 3 3.01 -8.23 -26.78
C ILE A 3 2.89 -9.65 -27.35
N ARG A 4 2.49 -9.79 -28.63
CA ARG A 4 2.31 -11.10 -29.28
C ARG A 4 3.62 -11.84 -29.40
N ARG A 5 4.69 -11.13 -29.76
CA ARG A 5 6.04 -11.72 -29.85
C ARG A 5 6.57 -12.12 -28.47
N LEU A 6 6.34 -11.30 -27.44
CA LEU A 6 6.75 -11.64 -26.08
C LEU A 6 5.96 -12.79 -25.47
N ALA A 7 4.75 -13.06 -25.94
CA ALA A 7 3.92 -14.20 -25.53
C ALA A 7 4.27 -15.51 -26.26
N ASP A 8 5.17 -15.45 -27.24
CA ASP A 8 5.62 -16.65 -27.97
C ASP A 8 6.22 -17.68 -26.99
N PRO A 9 5.85 -18.98 -27.12
CA PRO A 9 6.32 -20.02 -26.21
C PRO A 9 7.84 -20.13 -26.09
N ASP A 10 8.60 -19.95 -27.19
CA ASP A 10 10.07 -20.05 -27.16
C ASP A 10 10.68 -18.86 -26.43
N ILE A 11 10.13 -17.66 -26.62
CA ILE A 11 10.52 -16.46 -25.86
C ILE A 11 10.19 -16.62 -24.39
N GLN A 12 9.02 -17.13 -24.05
CA GLN A 12 8.61 -17.36 -22.66
C GLN A 12 9.48 -18.41 -21.98
N ASN A 13 9.85 -19.48 -22.66
CA ASN A 13 10.79 -20.48 -22.17
C ASN A 13 12.17 -19.85 -21.93
N PHE A 14 12.67 -19.06 -22.86
CA PHE A 14 13.94 -18.33 -22.68
C PHE A 14 13.91 -17.42 -21.46
N ILE A 15 12.85 -16.61 -21.28
CA ILE A 15 12.68 -15.73 -20.13
C ILE A 15 12.67 -16.53 -18.82
N PHE A 16 12.00 -17.67 -18.80
CA PHE A 16 11.91 -18.55 -17.63
C PHE A 16 13.27 -19.16 -17.26
N GLU A 17 14.02 -19.70 -18.23
CA GLU A 17 15.33 -20.30 -18.02
C GLU A 17 16.38 -19.31 -17.53
N HIS A 18 16.25 -18.04 -17.97
CA HIS A 18 17.19 -16.95 -17.63
C HIS A 18 16.67 -16.03 -16.52
N GLU A 19 15.64 -16.42 -15.77
CA GLU A 19 15.05 -15.59 -14.71
C GLU A 19 16.05 -15.16 -13.63
N LYS A 20 17.04 -15.99 -13.36
CA LYS A 20 18.09 -15.71 -12.33
C LYS A 20 19.27 -14.93 -12.87
N ASP A 21 19.39 -14.79 -14.18
CA ASP A 21 20.51 -14.13 -14.82
C ASP A 21 20.46 -12.60 -14.59
N ASP A 22 21.62 -11.98 -14.79
CA ASP A 22 21.76 -10.52 -14.82
C ASP A 22 21.22 -10.02 -16.18
N GLU A 23 20.05 -9.38 -16.12
CA GLU A 23 19.35 -8.87 -17.31
C GLU A 23 20.16 -7.83 -18.10
N ASP A 24 21.01 -7.04 -17.44
CA ASP A 24 21.85 -6.03 -18.11
C ASP A 24 22.94 -6.69 -18.96
N ARG A 25 23.47 -7.82 -18.49
CA ARG A 25 24.45 -8.62 -19.27
C ARG A 25 23.84 -9.24 -20.52
N LEU A 26 22.55 -9.60 -20.51
CA LEU A 26 21.87 -10.13 -21.70
C LEU A 26 21.79 -9.07 -22.80
N VAL A 27 21.46 -7.84 -22.44
CA VAL A 27 21.39 -6.71 -23.39
C VAL A 27 22.78 -6.40 -24.01
N LEU A 28 23.85 -6.52 -23.21
CA LEU A 28 25.21 -6.26 -23.68
C LEU A 28 25.75 -7.35 -24.63
N LYS A 29 25.29 -8.60 -24.52
CA LYS A 29 25.77 -9.73 -25.33
C LYS A 29 25.18 -9.76 -26.73
N SER A 30 23.94 -9.36 -26.92
CA SER A 30 23.26 -9.41 -28.21
C SER A 30 22.20 -8.32 -28.34
N LYS A 31 22.04 -7.77 -29.54
CA LYS A 31 20.96 -6.82 -29.85
C LYS A 31 19.60 -7.49 -29.88
N ASN A 32 19.53 -8.74 -30.35
CA ASN A 32 18.30 -9.52 -30.45
C ASN A 32 18.53 -10.91 -29.85
N ILE A 33 17.47 -11.47 -29.26
CA ILE A 33 17.37 -12.84 -28.78
C ILE A 33 16.08 -13.41 -29.39
N LEU A 34 16.19 -14.51 -30.15
CA LEU A 34 15.06 -15.12 -30.87
C LEU A 34 14.25 -14.07 -31.68
N ASP A 35 14.97 -13.22 -32.41
CA ASP A 35 14.43 -12.13 -33.22
C ASP A 35 13.61 -11.07 -32.45
N VAL A 36 13.72 -11.05 -31.12
CA VAL A 36 13.15 -10.00 -30.25
C VAL A 36 14.28 -9.13 -29.69
N PRO A 37 14.10 -7.79 -29.64
CA PRO A 37 15.09 -6.92 -29.01
C PRO A 37 15.43 -7.38 -27.59
N SER A 38 16.72 -7.61 -27.30
CA SER A 38 17.17 -8.11 -26.00
C SER A 38 16.74 -7.22 -24.83
N ALA A 39 16.61 -5.90 -25.07
CA ALA A 39 16.07 -4.95 -24.10
C ALA A 39 14.64 -5.28 -23.66
N TRP A 40 13.80 -5.80 -24.55
CA TRP A 40 12.42 -6.19 -24.20
C TRP A 40 12.42 -7.45 -23.32
N ILE A 41 13.30 -8.42 -23.66
CA ILE A 41 13.46 -9.64 -22.86
C ILE A 41 14.02 -9.32 -21.48
N ALA A 42 15.00 -8.42 -21.38
CA ALA A 42 15.54 -7.96 -20.11
C ALA A 42 14.48 -7.32 -19.22
N VAL A 43 13.60 -6.49 -19.79
CA VAL A 43 12.44 -5.90 -19.08
C VAL A 43 11.52 -7.01 -18.55
N GLN A 44 11.25 -8.07 -19.33
CA GLN A 44 10.42 -9.19 -18.88
C GLN A 44 11.08 -9.98 -17.74
N ILE A 45 12.36 -10.27 -17.84
CA ILE A 45 13.13 -10.97 -16.77
C ILE A 45 13.11 -10.15 -15.48
N LYS A 46 13.43 -8.86 -15.55
CA LYS A 46 13.39 -7.96 -14.40
C LYS A 46 11.99 -7.87 -13.76
N ALA A 47 10.96 -7.75 -14.62
CA ALA A 47 9.58 -7.70 -14.17
C ALA A 47 9.14 -9.01 -13.50
N ARG A 48 9.55 -10.17 -14.05
CA ARG A 48 9.25 -11.48 -13.50
C ARG A 48 9.89 -11.68 -12.12
N LYS A 49 11.16 -11.29 -11.92
CA LYS A 49 11.82 -11.28 -10.60
C LYS A 49 11.02 -10.49 -9.57
N LYS A 50 10.52 -9.32 -9.95
CA LYS A 50 9.70 -8.47 -9.10
C LYS A 50 8.32 -9.07 -8.83
N ALA A 51 7.72 -9.72 -9.84
CA ALA A 51 6.42 -10.36 -9.74
C ALA A 51 6.44 -11.57 -8.79
N ALA A 52 7.53 -12.26 -8.62
CA ALA A 52 7.66 -13.37 -7.66
C ALA A 52 7.21 -12.97 -6.24
N TYR A 53 7.46 -11.73 -5.85
CA TYR A 53 7.03 -11.17 -4.57
C TYR A 53 5.71 -10.39 -4.66
N LYS A 54 5.56 -9.55 -5.69
CA LYS A 54 4.45 -8.60 -5.80
C LYS A 54 3.16 -9.24 -6.33
N LEU A 55 3.29 -10.16 -7.29
CA LEU A 55 2.20 -10.78 -8.07
C LEU A 55 2.43 -12.29 -8.25
N PRO A 56 2.42 -13.09 -7.19
CA PRO A 56 2.74 -14.53 -7.26
C PRO A 56 1.90 -15.30 -8.28
N SER A 57 0.60 -15.00 -8.44
CA SER A 57 -0.25 -15.66 -9.43
C SER A 57 0.21 -15.40 -10.86
N TYR A 58 0.62 -14.16 -11.18
CA TYR A 58 1.19 -13.81 -12.48
C TYR A 58 2.54 -14.49 -12.71
N HIS A 59 3.40 -14.50 -11.69
CA HIS A 59 4.70 -15.15 -11.75
C HIS A 59 4.60 -16.64 -12.03
N ASN A 60 3.65 -17.33 -11.41
CA ASN A 60 3.46 -18.77 -11.53
C ASN A 60 2.70 -19.20 -12.79
N THR A 61 2.15 -18.23 -13.56
CA THR A 61 1.41 -18.53 -14.80
C THR A 61 2.31 -18.32 -16.01
N LYS A 62 2.48 -19.39 -16.81
CA LYS A 62 3.24 -19.32 -18.06
C LYS A 62 2.52 -18.46 -19.09
N GLY A 63 3.28 -17.74 -19.92
CA GLY A 63 2.74 -16.90 -20.99
C GLY A 63 2.34 -15.49 -20.55
N VAL A 64 2.41 -15.18 -19.26
CA VAL A 64 2.17 -13.83 -18.76
C VAL A 64 3.25 -12.87 -19.30
N VAL A 65 2.80 -11.75 -19.85
CA VAL A 65 3.65 -10.66 -20.31
C VAL A 65 3.51 -9.48 -19.36
N TYR A 66 4.63 -8.89 -18.98
CA TYR A 66 4.65 -7.76 -18.04
C TYR A 66 4.71 -6.43 -18.79
N PRO A 67 4.09 -5.37 -18.26
CA PRO A 67 4.16 -4.02 -18.82
C PRO A 67 5.55 -3.41 -18.57
N PRO A 68 5.84 -2.23 -19.16
CA PRO A 68 7.01 -1.44 -18.78
C PRO A 68 7.13 -1.25 -17.27
N SER A 69 8.36 -1.12 -16.77
CA SER A 69 8.67 -1.11 -15.33
C SER A 69 7.82 -0.13 -14.51
N VAL A 70 7.55 1.07 -15.06
CA VAL A 70 6.73 2.09 -14.37
C VAL A 70 5.31 1.58 -14.10
N ASN A 71 4.65 0.98 -15.10
CA ASN A 71 3.29 0.46 -14.95
C ASN A 71 3.24 -0.71 -13.95
N LEU A 72 4.24 -1.59 -13.96
CA LEU A 72 4.34 -2.68 -12.98
C LEU A 72 4.58 -2.13 -11.56
N GLU A 73 5.40 -1.09 -11.42
CA GLU A 73 5.67 -0.47 -10.12
C GLU A 73 4.42 0.18 -9.52
N GLN A 74 3.66 0.87 -10.35
CA GLN A 74 2.43 1.56 -9.96
C GLN A 74 1.24 0.62 -9.75
N SER A 75 1.24 -0.58 -10.35
CA SER A 75 0.14 -1.53 -10.17
C SER A 75 -0.01 -1.97 -8.70
N SER A 76 -1.21 -2.37 -8.32
CA SER A 76 -1.47 -3.02 -7.03
C SER A 76 -0.64 -4.29 -6.85
N SER A 77 -0.34 -4.65 -5.61
CA SER A 77 0.16 -5.99 -5.28
C SER A 77 -1.01 -6.99 -5.25
N GLU A 78 -0.70 -8.27 -5.39
CA GLU A 78 -1.71 -9.32 -5.24
C GLU A 78 -2.36 -9.28 -3.85
N ALA A 79 -1.59 -9.02 -2.80
CA ALA A 79 -2.09 -8.89 -1.44
C ALA A 79 -3.15 -7.79 -1.32
N THR A 80 -2.88 -6.60 -1.88
CA THR A 80 -3.85 -5.48 -1.82
C THR A 80 -5.06 -5.70 -2.73
N ALA A 81 -4.89 -6.34 -3.90
CA ALA A 81 -6.00 -6.68 -4.78
C ALA A 81 -6.95 -7.72 -4.15
N ARG A 82 -6.39 -8.77 -3.53
CA ARG A 82 -7.15 -9.74 -2.75
C ARG A 82 -7.86 -9.12 -1.55
N PHE A 83 -7.22 -8.16 -0.88
CA PHE A 83 -7.84 -7.43 0.22
C PHE A 83 -9.02 -6.57 -0.25
N LYS A 84 -8.91 -5.88 -1.39
CA LYS A 84 -10.04 -5.16 -2.01
C LYS A 84 -11.20 -6.12 -2.30
N THR A 85 -10.91 -7.26 -2.91
CA THR A 85 -11.91 -8.31 -3.19
C THR A 85 -12.60 -8.77 -1.91
N TYR A 86 -11.84 -9.05 -0.86
CA TYR A 86 -12.39 -9.39 0.46
C TYR A 86 -13.29 -8.27 1.00
N THR A 87 -12.83 -7.02 1.02
CA THR A 87 -13.58 -5.86 1.50
C THR A 87 -14.91 -5.71 0.74
N ILE A 88 -14.89 -5.79 -0.59
CA ILE A 88 -16.08 -5.71 -1.43
C ILE A 88 -17.04 -6.86 -1.12
N SER A 89 -16.52 -8.08 -0.90
CA SER A 89 -17.35 -9.23 -0.56
C SER A 89 -18.13 -9.08 0.76
N LYS A 90 -17.59 -8.29 1.69
CA LYS A 90 -18.25 -7.97 2.98
C LYS A 90 -19.17 -6.76 2.89
N TRP A 91 -18.85 -5.82 2.00
CA TRP A 91 -19.62 -4.58 1.85
C TRP A 91 -20.86 -4.76 0.97
N ILE A 92 -20.75 -5.51 -0.14
CA ILE A 92 -21.84 -5.66 -1.13
C ILE A 92 -22.34 -7.10 -1.12
N THR A 93 -23.61 -7.28 -0.75
CA THR A 93 -24.26 -8.61 -0.71
C THR A 93 -24.72 -9.05 -2.11
N TRP A 94 -25.39 -8.16 -2.86
CA TRP A 94 -25.87 -8.43 -4.21
C TRP A 94 -24.96 -7.80 -5.23
N ARG A 95 -24.34 -8.63 -6.07
CA ARG A 95 -23.32 -8.24 -7.02
C ARG A 95 -23.67 -8.74 -8.41
N LYS A 96 -23.99 -7.82 -9.31
CA LYS A 96 -24.30 -8.12 -10.72
C LYS A 96 -23.31 -7.48 -11.67
N LYS A 97 -23.09 -6.16 -11.53
CA LYS A 97 -22.26 -5.40 -12.46
C LYS A 97 -21.20 -4.59 -11.72
N PHE A 98 -19.97 -4.76 -12.17
CA PHE A 98 -18.79 -4.02 -11.71
C PHE A 98 -18.19 -3.23 -12.87
N CYS A 99 -17.62 -2.07 -12.58
CA CYS A 99 -16.86 -1.29 -13.54
C CYS A 99 -15.52 -0.85 -12.91
N ASP A 100 -14.43 -1.12 -13.61
CA ASP A 100 -13.12 -0.52 -13.36
C ASP A 100 -12.88 0.56 -14.42
N LEU A 101 -12.83 1.83 -13.99
CA LEU A 101 -12.66 2.99 -14.86
C LEU A 101 -11.20 3.34 -15.16
N THR A 102 -10.27 2.65 -14.51
CA THR A 102 -8.83 2.94 -14.56
C THR A 102 -8.02 1.64 -14.64
N GLY A 103 -8.37 0.81 -15.60
CA GLY A 103 -7.94 -0.58 -15.70
C GLY A 103 -6.44 -0.84 -15.54
N GLY A 104 -5.60 -0.05 -16.19
CA GLY A 104 -4.15 -0.17 -16.10
C GLY A 104 -3.66 -1.56 -16.49
N PHE A 105 -2.76 -2.13 -15.70
CA PHE A 105 -2.28 -3.51 -15.87
C PHE A 105 -3.32 -4.57 -15.47
N GLY A 106 -4.44 -4.16 -14.87
CA GLY A 106 -5.59 -5.03 -14.61
C GLY A 106 -5.51 -5.89 -13.36
N VAL A 107 -4.57 -5.68 -12.46
CA VAL A 107 -4.41 -6.53 -11.27
C VAL A 107 -5.65 -6.47 -10.38
N ASP A 108 -6.17 -5.29 -10.07
CA ASP A 108 -7.36 -5.15 -9.22
C ASP A 108 -8.58 -5.75 -9.90
N SER A 109 -8.79 -5.47 -11.19
CA SER A 109 -9.89 -6.03 -11.98
C SER A 109 -9.87 -7.56 -12.06
N LEU A 110 -8.68 -8.18 -12.18
CA LEU A 110 -8.55 -9.63 -12.19
C LEU A 110 -9.21 -10.27 -10.95
N PHE A 111 -8.89 -9.74 -9.77
CA PHE A 111 -9.39 -10.32 -8.52
C PHE A 111 -10.83 -9.90 -8.21
N ILE A 112 -11.19 -8.62 -8.41
CA ILE A 112 -12.52 -8.10 -8.09
C ILE A 112 -13.58 -8.70 -9.03
N SER A 113 -13.28 -8.90 -10.33
CA SER A 113 -14.21 -9.47 -11.30
C SER A 113 -14.74 -10.85 -10.91
N SER A 114 -13.98 -11.61 -10.11
CA SER A 114 -14.44 -12.91 -9.60
C SER A 114 -15.70 -12.85 -8.72
N LEU A 115 -16.02 -11.67 -8.19
CA LEU A 115 -17.22 -11.44 -7.39
C LEU A 115 -18.46 -11.06 -8.20
N PHE A 116 -18.28 -10.72 -9.48
CA PHE A 116 -19.34 -10.17 -10.32
C PHE A 116 -19.52 -10.98 -11.61
N PRO A 117 -20.74 -11.32 -11.99
CA PRO A 117 -21.01 -12.03 -13.26
C PRO A 117 -20.77 -11.15 -14.50
N TYR A 118 -20.65 -9.83 -14.31
CA TYR A 118 -20.42 -8.87 -15.38
C TYR A 118 -19.44 -7.79 -14.93
N THR A 119 -18.38 -7.58 -15.70
CA THR A 119 -17.36 -6.56 -15.44
C THR A 119 -17.07 -5.76 -16.72
N ASP A 120 -17.16 -4.44 -16.66
CA ASP A 120 -16.59 -3.53 -17.64
C ASP A 120 -15.21 -3.04 -17.17
N PHE A 121 -14.23 -3.06 -18.07
CA PHE A 121 -12.85 -2.63 -17.83
C PHE A 121 -12.51 -1.55 -18.83
N SER A 122 -12.23 -0.32 -18.38
CA SER A 122 -11.90 0.82 -19.23
C SER A 122 -10.44 1.24 -19.03
N GLU A 123 -9.70 1.32 -20.14
CA GLU A 123 -8.30 1.73 -20.18
C GLU A 123 -8.02 2.51 -21.49
N PRO A 124 -7.57 3.77 -21.41
CA PRO A 124 -7.30 4.59 -22.61
C PRO A 124 -6.08 4.11 -23.41
N ASP A 125 -5.06 3.52 -22.76
CA ASP A 125 -3.91 2.95 -23.46
C ASP A 125 -4.29 1.58 -24.04
N LYS A 126 -4.40 1.54 -25.37
CA LYS A 126 -4.80 0.33 -26.11
C LYS A 126 -3.83 -0.84 -25.91
N ASP A 127 -2.54 -0.57 -25.85
CA ASP A 127 -1.53 -1.62 -25.67
C ASP A 127 -1.61 -2.20 -24.26
N LEU A 128 -1.75 -1.34 -23.24
CA LEU A 128 -1.92 -1.77 -21.88
C LEU A 128 -3.24 -2.54 -21.66
N MET A 129 -4.33 -2.10 -22.27
CA MET A 129 -5.62 -2.82 -22.25
C MET A 129 -5.49 -4.22 -22.88
N ASN A 130 -4.84 -4.32 -24.05
CA ASN A 130 -4.65 -5.60 -24.74
C ASN A 130 -3.77 -6.55 -23.92
N LEU A 131 -2.74 -6.00 -23.25
CA LEU A 131 -1.87 -6.74 -22.35
C LEU A 131 -2.67 -7.30 -21.17
N ALA A 132 -3.46 -6.46 -20.51
CA ALA A 132 -4.33 -6.88 -19.41
C ALA A 132 -5.29 -7.98 -19.86
N LYS A 133 -5.96 -7.80 -21.02
CA LYS A 133 -6.87 -8.79 -21.60
C LYS A 133 -6.20 -10.14 -21.82
N GLN A 134 -5.00 -10.19 -22.41
CA GLN A 134 -4.26 -11.43 -22.65
C GLN A 134 -3.91 -12.12 -21.32
N ASN A 135 -3.38 -11.39 -20.34
CA ASN A 135 -3.03 -11.94 -19.05
C ASN A 135 -4.26 -12.44 -18.28
N HIS A 136 -5.37 -11.71 -18.32
CA HIS A 136 -6.62 -12.12 -17.70
C HIS A 136 -7.16 -13.45 -18.28
N GLN A 137 -7.02 -13.67 -19.58
CA GLN A 137 -7.38 -14.95 -20.21
C GLN A 137 -6.53 -16.10 -19.67
N LEU A 138 -5.22 -15.90 -19.50
CA LEU A 138 -4.31 -16.90 -18.94
C LEU A 138 -4.58 -17.19 -17.45
N LEU A 139 -4.98 -16.16 -16.71
CA LEU A 139 -5.25 -16.22 -15.28
C LEU A 139 -6.70 -16.61 -14.95
N HIS A 140 -7.48 -17.02 -15.96
CA HIS A 140 -8.87 -17.45 -15.81
C HIS A 140 -9.75 -16.42 -15.08
N SER A 141 -9.67 -15.15 -15.49
CA SER A 141 -10.52 -14.09 -14.98
C SER A 141 -12.00 -14.36 -15.29
N GLY A 142 -12.86 -13.72 -14.52
CA GLY A 142 -14.29 -13.70 -14.77
C GLY A 142 -14.68 -13.06 -16.11
N ASN A 143 -15.96 -12.81 -16.28
CA ASN A 143 -16.50 -12.22 -17.53
C ASN A 143 -16.18 -10.71 -17.59
N ILE A 144 -15.09 -10.35 -18.26
CA ILE A 144 -14.60 -8.97 -18.41
C ILE A 144 -14.78 -8.48 -19.85
N HIS A 145 -15.43 -7.34 -19.99
CA HIS A 145 -15.61 -6.61 -21.26
C HIS A 145 -14.65 -5.42 -21.29
N TYR A 146 -13.79 -5.37 -22.31
CA TYR A 146 -12.70 -4.40 -22.41
C TYR A 146 -13.08 -3.23 -23.31
N HIS A 147 -12.82 -2.01 -22.84
CA HIS A 147 -13.14 -0.76 -23.54
C HIS A 147 -11.90 0.12 -23.60
N ASN A 148 -11.43 0.42 -24.82
CA ASN A 148 -10.32 1.36 -25.02
C ASN A 148 -10.84 2.79 -24.98
N LYS A 149 -11.11 3.26 -23.77
CA LYS A 149 -11.69 4.59 -23.47
C LYS A 149 -11.14 5.14 -22.15
N GLY A 150 -11.09 6.47 -22.05
CA GLY A 150 -10.90 7.13 -20.77
C GLY A 150 -12.16 7.04 -19.89
N ALA A 151 -12.00 7.24 -18.58
CA ALA A 151 -13.07 7.07 -17.59
C ALA A 151 -14.33 7.88 -17.92
N LEU A 152 -14.18 9.18 -18.16
CA LEU A 152 -15.31 10.08 -18.45
C LEU A 152 -16.01 9.71 -19.76
N ASP A 153 -15.23 9.49 -20.86
CA ASP A 153 -15.80 9.10 -22.16
C ASP A 153 -16.56 7.77 -22.07
N PHE A 154 -16.02 6.81 -21.31
CA PHE A 154 -16.71 5.55 -21.08
C PHE A 154 -18.03 5.74 -20.34
N MET A 155 -18.03 6.49 -19.22
CA MET A 155 -19.23 6.70 -18.40
C MET A 155 -20.35 7.40 -19.17
N THR A 156 -20.03 8.51 -19.85
CA THR A 156 -21.00 9.28 -20.63
C THR A 156 -21.74 8.42 -21.70
N HIS A 157 -21.10 7.37 -22.20
CA HIS A 157 -21.66 6.52 -23.25
C HIS A 157 -22.11 5.14 -22.79
N SER A 158 -21.90 4.76 -21.52
CA SER A 158 -22.16 3.39 -21.09
C SER A 158 -23.65 3.04 -20.96
N GLY A 159 -24.48 4.00 -20.61
CA GLY A 159 -25.93 3.81 -20.37
C GLY A 159 -26.25 2.75 -19.32
N LYS A 160 -25.26 2.29 -18.54
CA LYS A 160 -25.38 1.21 -17.56
C LYS A 160 -25.37 1.75 -16.14
N HIS A 161 -25.99 1.01 -15.23
CA HIS A 161 -25.86 1.22 -13.80
C HIS A 161 -25.13 0.05 -13.17
N TYR A 162 -24.14 0.33 -12.28
CA TYR A 162 -23.25 -0.63 -11.67
C TYR A 162 -23.53 -0.76 -10.17
N ASP A 163 -23.29 -1.93 -9.60
CA ASP A 163 -23.35 -2.13 -8.14
C ASP A 163 -22.09 -1.58 -7.46
N LEU A 164 -21.00 -1.49 -8.22
CA LEU A 164 -19.73 -0.91 -7.78
C LEU A 164 -18.98 -0.31 -8.99
N ILE A 165 -18.48 0.90 -8.81
CA ILE A 165 -17.42 1.50 -9.64
C ILE A 165 -16.13 1.54 -8.82
N TYR A 166 -15.02 1.11 -9.43
CA TYR A 166 -13.67 1.24 -8.90
C TYR A 166 -12.86 2.24 -9.72
N ILE A 167 -12.07 3.07 -9.03
CA ILE A 167 -11.23 4.08 -9.65
C ILE A 167 -9.90 4.16 -8.92
N ASP A 168 -8.79 4.08 -9.66
CA ASP A 168 -7.43 4.31 -9.21
C ASP A 168 -6.83 5.50 -9.98
N PRO A 169 -7.16 6.74 -9.61
CA PRO A 169 -6.73 7.89 -10.38
C PRO A 169 -5.22 8.09 -10.23
N SER A 170 -4.52 8.21 -11.36
CA SER A 170 -3.09 8.47 -11.40
C SER A 170 -2.81 9.98 -11.34
N ARG A 171 -1.64 10.36 -10.86
CA ARG A 171 -1.23 11.76 -10.86
C ARG A 171 -1.00 12.25 -12.30
N ARG A 172 -1.53 13.43 -12.64
CA ARG A 172 -1.27 14.06 -13.95
C ARG A 172 0.22 14.28 -14.15
N THR A 173 0.72 13.90 -15.33
CA THR A 173 2.11 14.13 -15.71
C THR A 173 2.43 15.64 -15.73
N GLY A 174 3.54 16.05 -15.09
CA GLY A 174 3.96 17.46 -15.03
C GLY A 174 3.53 18.23 -13.77
N SER A 175 2.74 17.65 -12.87
CA SER A 175 2.44 18.29 -11.59
C SER A 175 3.63 18.19 -10.63
N GLN A 176 4.34 19.31 -10.42
CA GLN A 176 5.46 19.40 -9.45
C GLN A 176 5.03 19.77 -8.02
N LYS A 177 3.73 19.78 -7.73
CA LYS A 177 3.22 20.17 -6.41
C LYS A 177 3.64 19.16 -5.33
N LYS A 178 4.07 19.68 -4.18
CA LYS A 178 4.48 18.85 -3.02
C LYS A 178 3.30 18.15 -2.32
N VAL A 179 2.08 18.65 -2.48
CA VAL A 179 0.87 18.15 -1.82
C VAL A 179 0.04 17.36 -2.82
N PHE A 180 -0.34 16.14 -2.46
CA PHE A 180 -1.20 15.29 -3.26
C PHE A 180 -2.67 15.65 -3.00
N LYS A 181 -3.45 15.92 -4.07
CA LYS A 181 -4.90 16.16 -4.03
C LYS A 181 -5.60 15.39 -5.14
N PHE A 182 -6.88 15.04 -4.96
CA PHE A 182 -7.67 14.40 -6.00
C PHE A 182 -7.82 15.26 -7.26
N SER A 183 -7.92 16.58 -7.12
CA SER A 183 -7.97 17.52 -8.26
C SER A 183 -6.69 17.53 -9.13
N ASP A 184 -5.57 17.00 -8.64
CA ASP A 184 -4.32 16.89 -9.39
C ASP A 184 -4.19 15.53 -10.10
N CYS A 185 -5.24 14.67 -10.01
CA CYS A 185 -5.26 13.32 -10.57
C CYS A 185 -6.00 13.26 -11.92
N GLU A 186 -5.77 12.17 -12.63
CA GLU A 186 -6.51 11.78 -13.84
C GLU A 186 -6.99 10.34 -13.65
N PRO A 187 -8.30 10.07 -13.74
CA PRO A 187 -9.39 11.03 -13.91
C PRO A 187 -9.60 11.93 -12.67
N ASP A 188 -10.16 13.14 -12.88
CA ASP A 188 -10.56 14.07 -11.81
C ASP A 188 -11.86 13.60 -11.16
N VAL A 189 -11.74 12.72 -10.18
CA VAL A 189 -12.90 12.10 -9.49
C VAL A 189 -13.81 13.10 -8.77
N VAL A 190 -13.29 14.29 -8.46
CA VAL A 190 -14.08 15.37 -7.84
C VAL A 190 -14.90 16.07 -8.90
N GLY A 191 -14.26 16.43 -10.03
CA GLY A 191 -14.88 17.18 -11.12
C GLY A 191 -15.99 16.43 -11.85
N PHE A 192 -15.97 15.09 -11.90
CA PHE A 192 -17.03 14.29 -12.53
C PHE A 192 -17.82 13.41 -11.56
N SER A 193 -17.87 13.80 -10.30
CA SER A 193 -18.60 13.05 -9.25
C SER A 193 -20.10 12.87 -9.54
N GLU A 194 -20.77 13.86 -10.12
CA GLU A 194 -22.18 13.75 -10.50
C GLU A 194 -22.39 12.63 -11.52
N GLU A 195 -21.54 12.54 -12.53
CA GLU A 195 -21.57 11.47 -13.53
C GLU A 195 -21.34 10.09 -12.89
N LEU A 196 -20.38 9.98 -11.97
CA LEU A 196 -20.13 8.73 -11.25
C LEU A 196 -21.38 8.25 -10.50
N TYR A 197 -22.02 9.13 -9.74
CA TYR A 197 -23.18 8.77 -8.93
C TYR A 197 -24.49 8.69 -9.72
N SER A 198 -24.50 9.10 -10.99
CA SER A 198 -25.60 8.77 -11.92
C SER A 198 -25.54 7.31 -12.37
N HIS A 199 -24.37 6.69 -12.33
CA HIS A 199 -24.13 5.31 -12.79
C HIS A 199 -23.90 4.29 -11.67
N ALA A 200 -23.68 4.70 -10.41
CA ALA A 200 -23.55 3.78 -9.27
C ALA A 200 -23.87 4.47 -7.95
N ASP A 201 -24.46 3.72 -7.01
CA ASP A 201 -24.61 4.19 -5.63
C ASP A 201 -23.31 4.03 -4.83
N ARG A 202 -22.44 3.10 -5.25
CA ARG A 202 -21.20 2.72 -4.54
C ARG A 202 -19.98 2.92 -5.41
N VAL A 203 -19.01 3.64 -4.86
CA VAL A 203 -17.73 3.90 -5.52
C VAL A 203 -16.60 3.58 -4.55
N MET A 204 -15.60 2.84 -5.02
CA MET A 204 -14.34 2.64 -4.29
C MET A 204 -13.23 3.41 -5.02
N ILE A 205 -12.63 4.36 -4.31
CA ILE A 205 -11.57 5.21 -4.87
C ILE A 205 -10.26 4.89 -4.16
N LYS A 206 -9.27 4.42 -4.92
CA LYS A 206 -7.91 4.22 -4.42
C LYS A 206 -7.14 5.53 -4.46
N ALA A 207 -6.31 5.77 -3.47
CA ALA A 207 -5.42 6.92 -3.43
C ALA A 207 -4.03 6.56 -2.90
N SER A 208 -3.06 7.37 -3.28
CA SER A 208 -1.70 7.29 -2.74
C SER A 208 -1.69 7.52 -1.23
N PRO A 209 -0.82 6.82 -0.47
CA PRO A 209 -0.58 7.13 0.95
C PRO A 209 -0.11 8.56 1.22
N LEU A 210 0.31 9.30 0.21
CA LEU A 210 0.70 10.71 0.35
C LEU A 210 -0.49 11.66 0.49
N LEU A 211 -1.71 11.23 0.13
CA LEU A 211 -2.93 12.03 0.29
C LEU A 211 -3.24 12.22 1.78
N ASP A 212 -3.61 13.44 2.18
CA ASP A 212 -4.19 13.69 3.50
C ASP A 212 -5.60 13.09 3.57
N ILE A 213 -5.85 12.24 4.57
CA ILE A 213 -7.12 11.50 4.70
C ILE A 213 -8.29 12.44 4.96
N GLN A 214 -8.11 13.42 5.85
CA GLN A 214 -9.19 14.37 6.17
C GLN A 214 -9.51 15.28 4.99
N GLN A 215 -8.49 15.65 4.20
CA GLN A 215 -8.70 16.37 2.96
C GLN A 215 -9.45 15.53 1.93
N GLY A 216 -9.07 14.25 1.78
CA GLY A 216 -9.78 13.33 0.89
C GLY A 216 -11.25 13.14 1.27
N ILE A 217 -11.56 13.03 2.57
CA ILE A 217 -12.94 12.96 3.07
C ILE A 217 -13.73 14.25 2.73
N LYS A 218 -13.08 15.42 2.76
CA LYS A 218 -13.74 16.69 2.40
C LYS A 218 -13.93 16.87 0.91
N ASP A 219 -13.01 16.36 0.09
CA ASP A 219 -13.03 16.49 -1.36
C ASP A 219 -14.06 15.56 -2.01
N LEU A 220 -14.26 14.36 -1.42
CA LEU A 220 -15.15 13.33 -1.96
C LEU A 220 -16.54 13.36 -1.35
N GLN A 221 -17.53 12.96 -2.14
CA GLN A 221 -18.93 12.80 -1.67
C GLN A 221 -19.15 11.40 -1.10
N TYR A 222 -20.09 11.29 -0.14
CA TYR A 222 -20.62 10.03 0.39
C TYR A 222 -19.56 9.08 0.98
N VAL A 223 -18.42 9.58 1.44
CA VAL A 223 -17.41 8.76 2.12
C VAL A 223 -18.00 8.20 3.41
N THR A 224 -17.98 6.89 3.55
CA THR A 224 -18.47 6.18 4.75
C THR A 224 -17.36 5.51 5.53
N ARG A 225 -16.30 5.09 4.82
CA ARG A 225 -15.13 4.43 5.40
C ARG A 225 -13.87 4.83 4.64
N VAL A 226 -12.74 4.87 5.34
CA VAL A 226 -11.41 5.00 4.72
C VAL A 226 -10.55 3.87 5.23
N LEU A 227 -10.11 2.98 4.34
CA LEU A 227 -9.21 1.89 4.69
C LEU A 227 -7.78 2.33 4.44
N VAL A 228 -6.97 2.31 5.48
CA VAL A 228 -5.53 2.58 5.41
C VAL A 228 -4.80 1.25 5.35
N VAL A 229 -4.24 0.92 4.21
CA VAL A 229 -3.70 -0.42 3.94
C VAL A 229 -2.18 -0.39 3.89
N SER A 230 -1.56 -1.12 4.80
CA SER A 230 -0.13 -1.43 4.80
C SER A 230 0.08 -2.90 4.43
N VAL A 231 1.23 -3.21 3.83
CA VAL A 231 1.71 -4.58 3.60
C VAL A 231 3.10 -4.69 4.20
N ASP A 232 3.31 -5.66 5.08
CA ASP A 232 4.57 -5.84 5.82
C ASP A 232 5.07 -4.54 6.48
N ASN A 233 4.14 -3.80 7.09
CA ASN A 233 4.38 -2.53 7.76
C ASN A 233 4.86 -1.37 6.85
N ASP A 234 4.53 -1.42 5.57
CA ASP A 234 4.74 -0.33 4.61
C ASP A 234 3.38 0.11 4.03
N CYS A 235 2.99 1.37 4.23
CA CYS A 235 1.69 1.89 3.81
C CYS A 235 1.63 1.98 2.28
N LYS A 236 0.72 1.20 1.68
CA LYS A 236 0.63 1.03 0.23
C LYS A 236 -0.44 1.88 -0.43
N GLU A 237 -1.61 1.96 0.19
CA GLU A 237 -2.75 2.64 -0.41
C GLU A 237 -3.76 3.10 0.63
N LEU A 238 -4.58 4.07 0.25
CA LEU A 238 -5.82 4.47 0.92
C LEU A 238 -6.98 4.05 0.02
N LEU A 239 -8.04 3.48 0.60
CA LEU A 239 -9.27 3.15 -0.11
C LEU A 239 -10.42 3.95 0.50
N PHE A 240 -10.96 4.89 -0.26
CA PHE A 240 -12.16 5.63 0.12
C PHE A 240 -13.38 4.85 -0.35
N ILE A 241 -14.21 4.44 0.59
CA ILE A 241 -15.46 3.70 0.37
C ILE A 241 -16.59 4.71 0.42
N CYS A 242 -17.19 4.96 -0.73
CA CYS A 242 -18.28 5.90 -0.90
C CYS A 242 -19.59 5.16 -1.15
N ASP A 243 -20.62 5.42 -0.34
CA ASP A 243 -21.94 4.82 -0.48
C ASP A 243 -23.02 5.89 -0.33
N ARG A 244 -23.73 6.21 -1.43
CA ARG A 244 -24.76 7.25 -1.49
C ARG A 244 -25.94 6.96 -0.56
N LYS A 245 -26.14 5.69 -0.19
CA LYS A 245 -27.26 5.26 0.68
C LYS A 245 -26.93 5.32 2.16
N SER A 246 -25.69 5.63 2.50
CA SER A 246 -25.23 5.72 3.89
C SER A 246 -24.89 7.17 4.24
N ALA A 247 -25.05 7.50 5.51
CA ALA A 247 -24.73 8.82 6.06
C ALA A 247 -24.00 8.68 7.40
N GLY A 248 -23.31 9.71 7.82
CA GLY A 248 -22.60 9.78 9.09
C GLY A 248 -21.12 10.12 8.93
N GLU A 249 -20.44 10.23 10.06
CA GLU A 249 -18.97 10.45 10.05
C GLU A 249 -18.26 9.18 9.58
N PRO A 250 -17.32 9.29 8.62
CA PRO A 250 -16.57 8.15 8.13
C PRO A 250 -15.76 7.45 9.23
N VAL A 251 -15.72 6.11 9.19
CA VAL A 251 -14.82 5.29 10.00
C VAL A 251 -13.48 5.15 9.27
N VAL A 252 -12.39 5.34 9.98
CA VAL A 252 -11.04 5.05 9.48
C VAL A 252 -10.61 3.68 10.01
N GLU A 253 -10.27 2.78 9.12
CA GLU A 253 -9.87 1.40 9.42
C GLU A 253 -8.42 1.17 8.98
N CYS A 254 -7.56 0.78 9.89
CA CYS A 254 -6.13 0.60 9.66
C CYS A 254 -5.78 -0.89 9.61
N TYR A 255 -5.34 -1.36 8.45
CA TYR A 255 -4.95 -2.75 8.21
C TYR A 255 -3.46 -2.87 7.92
N ASN A 256 -2.80 -3.82 8.56
CA ASN A 256 -1.43 -4.20 8.22
C ASN A 256 -1.41 -5.66 7.75
N LEU A 257 -1.39 -5.85 6.44
CA LEU A 257 -1.48 -7.16 5.80
C LEU A 257 -0.09 -7.80 5.70
N PRO A 258 0.01 -9.14 5.79
CA PRO A 258 1.20 -9.84 5.31
C PRO A 258 1.22 -9.84 3.77
N ASN A 259 2.40 -9.89 3.15
CA ASN A 259 2.51 -9.92 1.69
C ASN A 259 1.82 -11.15 1.05
N ASN A 260 1.81 -12.27 1.77
CA ASN A 260 1.10 -13.49 1.36
C ASN A 260 -0.36 -13.52 1.85
N PHE A 261 -1.01 -12.35 1.92
CA PHE A 261 -2.38 -12.22 2.38
C PHE A 261 -3.34 -13.12 1.60
N THR A 262 -4.15 -13.85 2.33
CA THR A 262 -5.29 -14.62 1.82
C THR A 262 -6.54 -14.29 2.63
N ALA A 263 -7.72 -14.36 2.02
CA ALA A 263 -8.99 -14.05 2.68
C ALA A 263 -9.35 -15.00 3.85
N HIS A 264 -8.57 -16.07 4.06
CA HIS A 264 -8.77 -17.01 5.18
C HIS A 264 -8.15 -16.53 6.51
N ARG A 265 -7.19 -15.61 6.45
CA ARG A 265 -6.53 -15.08 7.64
C ARG A 265 -6.44 -13.56 7.56
N ILE A 266 -7.46 -12.90 8.09
CA ILE A 266 -7.60 -11.46 8.06
C ILE A 266 -7.02 -10.88 9.35
N PRO A 267 -6.07 -9.96 9.28
CA PRO A 267 -5.67 -9.20 10.44
C PRO A 267 -6.84 -8.36 10.95
N GLY A 268 -7.00 -8.24 12.28
CA GLY A 268 -7.92 -7.29 12.85
C GLY A 268 -7.61 -5.86 12.38
N ALA A 269 -8.63 -5.08 12.10
CA ALA A 269 -8.48 -3.65 11.88
C ALA A 269 -8.33 -2.93 13.23
N PHE A 270 -7.57 -1.82 13.23
CA PHE A 270 -7.76 -0.78 14.23
C PHE A 270 -8.69 0.27 13.65
N GLU A 271 -9.81 0.54 14.32
CA GLU A 271 -10.87 1.41 13.83
C GLU A 271 -11.03 2.64 14.72
N PHE A 272 -11.28 3.81 14.12
CA PHE A 272 -11.55 5.03 14.86
C PHE A 272 -12.30 6.05 13.99
N ARG A 273 -12.84 7.10 14.65
CA ARG A 273 -13.37 8.31 13.98
C ARG A 273 -12.50 9.51 14.35
N PHE A 274 -12.40 10.46 13.43
CA PHE A 274 -11.64 11.69 13.72
C PHE A 274 -12.25 12.54 14.85
N SER A 275 -13.56 12.46 15.07
CA SER A 275 -14.22 13.09 16.23
C SER A 275 -13.74 12.47 17.54
N GLU A 276 -13.65 11.12 17.59
CA GLU A 276 -13.15 10.36 18.74
C GLU A 276 -11.67 10.68 18.99
N GLU A 277 -10.85 10.64 17.94
CA GLU A 277 -9.42 10.98 18.04
C GLU A 277 -9.19 12.40 18.58
N ARG A 278 -10.02 13.37 18.18
CA ARG A 278 -9.92 14.74 18.69
C ARG A 278 -10.30 14.85 20.16
N SER A 279 -11.37 14.20 20.59
CA SER A 279 -11.91 14.28 21.96
C SER A 279 -11.20 13.38 22.97
N THR A 280 -10.49 12.35 22.50
CA THR A 280 -9.77 11.44 23.37
C THR A 280 -8.63 12.16 24.11
N GLU A 281 -8.60 12.01 25.41
CA GLU A 281 -7.47 12.42 26.24
C GLU A 281 -6.51 11.25 26.42
N THR A 282 -5.22 11.54 26.38
CA THR A 282 -4.18 10.52 26.52
C THR A 282 -3.18 10.96 27.57
N PRO A 283 -3.02 10.21 28.66
CA PRO A 283 -2.00 10.51 29.65
C PRO A 283 -0.61 10.31 29.05
N VAL A 284 0.33 11.12 29.48
CA VAL A 284 1.74 11.03 29.11
C VAL A 284 2.56 10.47 30.27
N SER A 285 3.64 9.78 29.95
CA SER A 285 4.56 9.20 30.93
C SER A 285 5.99 9.22 30.39
N ASP A 286 6.96 9.28 31.28
CA ASP A 286 8.33 8.91 30.95
C ASP A 286 8.41 7.43 30.55
N PRO A 287 9.46 7.01 29.81
CA PRO A 287 9.59 5.63 29.39
C PRO A 287 9.54 4.64 30.58
N LEU A 288 8.61 3.69 30.51
CA LEU A 288 8.45 2.58 31.46
C LEU A 288 9.19 1.34 30.93
N LYS A 289 8.73 0.16 31.28
CA LYS A 289 9.41 -1.11 30.96
C LYS A 289 9.31 -1.47 29.47
N PHE A 290 8.15 -1.21 28.83
CA PHE A 290 7.88 -1.55 27.44
C PHE A 290 7.62 -0.29 26.59
N ILE A 291 8.10 -0.33 25.36
CA ILE A 291 7.89 0.72 24.35
C ILE A 291 7.14 0.12 23.15
N TYR A 292 6.18 0.86 22.63
CA TYR A 292 5.35 0.45 21.51
C TYR A 292 5.46 1.43 20.36
N GLU A 293 5.60 0.89 19.16
CA GLU A 293 5.53 1.63 17.90
C GLU A 293 4.35 1.09 17.08
N PRO A 294 3.29 1.88 16.85
CA PRO A 294 2.17 1.43 16.00
C PRO A 294 2.62 1.05 14.61
N ASN A 295 1.89 0.18 13.96
CA ASN A 295 2.15 -0.17 12.57
C ASN A 295 1.91 1.01 11.62
N ALA A 296 2.41 0.89 10.38
CA ALA A 296 2.40 1.98 9.41
C ALA A 296 0.99 2.44 9.02
N SER A 297 -0.03 1.56 9.03
CA SER A 297 -1.41 1.96 8.72
C SER A 297 -1.99 2.87 9.80
N ILE A 298 -1.76 2.57 11.08
CA ILE A 298 -2.21 3.39 12.21
C ILE A 298 -1.48 4.73 12.22
N MET A 299 -0.17 4.71 11.97
CA MET A 299 0.63 5.93 11.86
C MET A 299 0.13 6.84 10.73
N LYS A 300 -0.22 6.27 9.58
CA LYS A 300 -0.80 7.00 8.45
C LYS A 300 -2.24 7.44 8.74
N GLY A 301 -3.02 6.62 9.42
CA GLY A 301 -4.41 6.91 9.84
C GLY A 301 -4.50 8.11 10.76
N GLY A 302 -3.46 8.32 11.61
CA GLY A 302 -3.42 9.42 12.56
C GLY A 302 -4.12 9.11 13.89
N ALA A 303 -4.32 7.84 14.23
CA ALA A 303 -4.97 7.39 15.47
C ALA A 303 -4.00 7.42 16.66
N PHE A 304 -3.49 8.60 17.00
CA PHE A 304 -2.42 8.72 17.99
C PHE A 304 -2.89 8.72 19.44
N LYS A 305 -4.15 9.13 19.67
CA LYS A 305 -4.75 9.13 20.99
C LYS A 305 -5.66 7.92 21.18
N SER A 306 -6.46 7.61 20.16
CA SER A 306 -7.39 6.48 20.19
C SER A 306 -6.67 5.16 20.46
N ILE A 307 -5.50 4.91 19.81
CA ILE A 307 -4.70 3.72 20.07
C ILE A 307 -4.20 3.64 21.52
N ALA A 308 -3.80 4.79 22.09
CA ALA A 308 -3.34 4.81 23.48
C ALA A 308 -4.47 4.47 24.46
N ALA A 309 -5.66 5.02 24.21
CA ALA A 309 -6.84 4.78 25.03
C ALA A 309 -7.31 3.32 24.93
N GLU A 310 -7.37 2.75 23.72
CA GLU A 310 -7.84 1.38 23.51
C GLU A 310 -6.91 0.35 24.15
N PHE A 311 -5.59 0.53 24.05
CA PHE A 311 -4.61 -0.41 24.60
C PHE A 311 -4.12 -0.05 26.01
N GLY A 312 -4.64 1.00 26.64
CA GLY A 312 -4.27 1.41 27.98
C GLY A 312 -2.78 1.77 28.15
N VAL A 313 -2.17 2.33 27.11
CA VAL A 313 -0.75 2.73 27.10
C VAL A 313 -0.60 4.24 27.19
N TYR A 314 0.53 4.71 27.73
CA TYR A 314 0.84 6.13 27.88
C TYR A 314 1.64 6.63 26.67
N LYS A 315 1.38 7.85 26.20
CA LYS A 315 2.28 8.52 25.22
C LYS A 315 3.54 9.01 25.91
N LEU A 316 4.67 9.00 25.20
CA LEU A 316 5.91 9.60 25.72
C LEU A 316 5.87 11.14 25.68
N SER A 317 5.17 11.71 24.69
CA SER A 317 4.82 13.13 24.62
C SER A 317 3.71 13.36 23.58
N PRO A 318 3.07 14.52 23.54
CA PRO A 318 2.02 14.81 22.54
C PRO A 318 2.46 14.55 21.08
N ASN A 319 3.71 14.88 20.75
CA ASN A 319 4.25 14.79 19.39
C ASN A 319 5.15 13.57 19.13
N THR A 320 5.37 12.74 20.16
CA THR A 320 6.11 11.47 20.01
C THR A 320 5.12 10.33 19.91
N HIS A 321 5.11 9.67 18.75
CA HIS A 321 4.19 8.55 18.46
C HIS A 321 4.83 7.22 18.86
N LEU A 322 5.44 7.21 20.04
CA LEU A 322 5.84 6.02 20.81
C LEU A 322 5.05 6.01 22.11
N TYR A 323 4.74 4.80 22.55
CA TYR A 323 3.93 4.59 23.74
C TYR A 323 4.68 3.71 24.73
N THR A 324 4.22 3.70 25.98
CA THR A 324 4.89 2.96 27.04
C THR A 324 3.89 2.38 28.04
N SER A 325 4.27 1.27 28.64
CA SER A 325 3.55 0.67 29.77
C SER A 325 4.51 -0.09 30.70
N TYR A 326 4.04 -0.38 31.92
CA TYR A 326 4.79 -1.20 32.83
C TYR A 326 4.66 -2.70 32.53
N ASN A 327 3.45 -3.14 32.18
CA ASN A 327 3.17 -4.51 31.76
C ASN A 327 3.09 -4.61 30.24
N ILE A 328 3.45 -5.76 29.69
CA ILE A 328 3.34 -5.98 28.26
C ILE A 328 1.87 -6.00 27.82
N VAL A 329 1.58 -5.34 26.70
CA VAL A 329 0.30 -5.40 26.00
C VAL A 329 0.50 -6.27 24.76
N GLU A 330 0.03 -7.52 24.85
CA GLU A 330 0.34 -8.54 23.83
C GLU A 330 -0.34 -8.27 22.47
N ASP A 331 -1.56 -7.71 22.47
CA ASP A 331 -2.34 -7.49 21.25
C ASP A 331 -2.12 -6.11 20.61
N PHE A 332 -1.11 -5.37 21.07
CA PHE A 332 -0.81 -4.07 20.50
C PHE A 332 -0.49 -4.18 18.99
N PRO A 333 -1.18 -3.41 18.11
CA PRO A 333 -1.00 -3.52 16.67
C PRO A 333 0.24 -2.77 16.16
N GLY A 334 1.41 -3.32 16.45
CA GLY A 334 2.69 -2.69 16.14
C GLY A 334 3.88 -3.49 16.64
N LYS A 335 5.03 -2.83 16.76
CA LYS A 335 6.24 -3.41 17.34
C LYS A 335 6.27 -3.13 18.84
N VAL A 336 6.68 -4.12 19.61
CA VAL A 336 6.85 -4.01 21.05
C VAL A 336 8.32 -4.26 21.42
N PHE A 337 8.87 -3.35 22.19
CA PHE A 337 10.25 -3.40 22.65
C PHE A 337 10.31 -3.40 24.18
N GLN A 338 11.17 -4.20 24.75
CA GLN A 338 11.50 -4.14 26.17
C GLN A 338 12.78 -3.32 26.37
N ILE A 339 12.71 -2.29 27.19
CA ILE A 339 13.89 -1.48 27.56
C ILE A 339 14.87 -2.34 28.34
N SER A 340 16.12 -2.39 27.91
CA SER A 340 17.20 -3.07 28.60
C SER A 340 17.97 -2.09 29.52
N ARG A 341 18.28 -0.90 29.02
CA ARG A 341 18.99 0.14 29.77
C ARG A 341 18.88 1.51 29.12
N PHE A 342 18.92 2.57 29.90
CA PHE A 342 19.03 3.93 29.42
C PHE A 342 20.47 4.26 29.06
N MET A 343 20.64 5.14 28.05
CA MET A 343 21.93 5.43 27.43
C MET A 343 22.09 6.93 27.14
N LYS A 344 23.33 7.35 26.90
CA LYS A 344 23.65 8.70 26.40
C LYS A 344 24.32 8.60 25.03
N PRO A 345 24.08 9.56 24.11
CA PRO A 345 24.65 9.54 22.76
C PRO A 345 26.12 10.03 22.77
N ASP A 346 27.01 9.21 23.31
CA ASP A 346 28.46 9.44 23.36
C ASP A 346 29.24 8.36 22.60
N LYS A 347 30.56 8.51 22.52
CA LYS A 347 31.44 7.56 21.82
C LYS A 347 31.52 6.16 22.47
N GLN A 348 31.14 6.03 23.73
CA GLN A 348 31.17 4.73 24.42
C GLN A 348 29.91 3.92 24.12
N LEU A 349 28.82 4.56 23.66
CA LEU A 349 27.55 3.93 23.39
C LEU A 349 27.70 2.70 22.47
N ARG A 350 28.53 2.76 21.43
CA ARG A 350 28.73 1.64 20.49
C ARG A 350 29.22 0.36 21.17
N LYS A 351 30.14 0.50 22.15
CA LYS A 351 30.71 -0.65 22.88
C LYS A 351 29.65 -1.40 23.69
N SER A 352 28.50 -0.81 23.88
CA SER A 352 27.39 -1.39 24.63
C SER A 352 26.56 -2.37 23.81
N PHE A 353 26.81 -2.47 22.51
CA PHE A 353 26.08 -3.36 21.59
C PHE A 353 27.03 -4.44 21.03
N PRO A 354 26.54 -5.69 20.88
CA PRO A 354 27.33 -6.77 20.29
C PRO A 354 27.82 -6.40 18.88
N GLY A 355 29.11 -6.56 18.63
CA GLY A 355 29.72 -6.20 17.34
C GLY A 355 29.63 -4.71 16.97
N GLU A 356 29.36 -3.84 17.95
CA GLU A 356 29.14 -2.40 17.77
C GLU A 356 28.00 -2.07 16.77
N LYS A 357 26.93 -2.91 16.75
CA LYS A 357 25.79 -2.80 15.84
C LYS A 357 24.46 -2.76 16.58
N ALA A 358 23.55 -1.90 16.13
CA ALA A 358 22.16 -1.89 16.57
C ALA A 358 21.23 -1.38 15.45
N ASN A 359 19.98 -1.80 15.47
CA ASN A 359 18.93 -1.19 14.65
C ASN A 359 18.53 0.15 15.30
N ILE A 360 18.62 1.25 14.55
CA ILE A 360 18.42 2.59 15.12
C ILE A 360 17.01 3.07 14.80
N LEU A 361 16.24 3.41 15.84
CA LEU A 361 14.90 3.96 15.76
C LEU A 361 14.85 5.33 16.45
N LEU A 362 14.69 6.40 15.67
CA LEU A 362 14.53 7.75 16.21
C LEU A 362 13.13 8.28 15.92
N ARG A 363 12.44 8.79 16.95
CA ARG A 363 11.11 9.39 16.83
C ARG A 363 11.06 10.73 17.57
N ASN A 364 10.81 11.80 16.83
CA ASN A 364 10.82 13.15 17.39
C ASN A 364 12.10 13.41 18.19
N TYR A 365 13.25 13.01 17.68
CA TYR A 365 14.56 13.18 18.31
C TYR A 365 15.36 14.25 17.55
N PRO A 366 16.10 15.15 18.23
CA PRO A 366 16.74 16.32 17.60
C PRO A 366 18.02 15.99 16.81
N MET A 367 18.15 14.76 16.35
CA MET A 367 19.31 14.26 15.59
C MET A 367 18.81 13.22 14.58
N SER A 368 19.34 13.24 13.39
CA SER A 368 19.09 12.18 12.39
C SER A 368 19.86 10.89 12.73
N VAL A 369 19.50 9.79 12.09
CA VAL A 369 20.19 8.51 12.23
C VAL A 369 21.64 8.63 11.78
N GLU A 370 21.90 9.34 10.69
CA GLU A 370 23.24 9.59 10.14
C GLU A 370 24.11 10.39 11.09
N GLU A 371 23.56 11.46 11.69
CA GLU A 371 24.27 12.25 12.69
C GLU A 371 24.59 11.42 13.95
N LEU A 372 23.64 10.59 14.39
CA LEU A 372 23.86 9.71 15.53
C LEU A 372 24.95 8.68 15.22
N LYS A 373 24.92 8.03 14.07
CA LYS A 373 25.98 7.10 13.62
C LYS A 373 27.34 7.78 13.59
N LYS A 374 27.42 8.99 13.03
CA LYS A 374 28.67 9.77 12.94
C LYS A 374 29.20 10.14 14.34
N LYS A 375 28.29 10.51 15.25
CA LYS A 375 28.66 10.91 16.62
C LYS A 375 29.16 9.74 17.48
N THR A 376 28.51 8.60 17.36
CA THR A 376 28.74 7.44 18.24
C THR A 376 29.67 6.39 17.63
N GLY A 377 29.76 6.33 16.30
CA GLY A 377 30.45 5.27 15.57
C GLY A 377 29.68 3.95 15.53
N LEU A 378 28.40 3.94 15.97
CA LEU A 378 27.53 2.77 15.94
C LEU A 378 27.18 2.39 14.49
N LYS A 379 27.27 1.12 14.17
CA LYS A 379 26.86 0.57 12.87
C LYS A 379 25.42 0.08 12.94
N GLU A 380 24.72 0.11 11.80
CA GLU A 380 23.36 -0.43 11.73
C GLU A 380 23.36 -1.94 11.59
N GLY A 381 22.34 -2.59 12.21
CA GLY A 381 22.14 -4.04 12.18
C GLY A 381 22.24 -4.70 13.54
N GLY A 382 22.28 -6.05 13.55
CA GLY A 382 22.22 -6.84 14.78
C GLY A 382 20.79 -7.07 15.28
N GLU A 383 20.67 -7.64 16.47
CA GLU A 383 19.36 -8.02 17.07
C GLU A 383 18.81 -6.97 18.04
N GLN A 384 19.67 -6.11 18.57
CA GLN A 384 19.28 -5.09 19.53
C GLN A 384 18.90 -3.79 18.84
N PHE A 385 18.12 -2.98 19.54
CA PHE A 385 17.66 -1.67 19.09
C PHE A 385 18.25 -0.57 19.96
N LEU A 386 18.62 0.53 19.30
CA LEU A 386 18.87 1.81 19.96
C LEU A 386 17.69 2.72 19.62
N ILE A 387 16.88 3.05 20.61
CA ILE A 387 15.71 3.90 20.45
C ILE A 387 15.97 5.27 21.07
N GLY A 388 15.78 6.34 20.30
CA GLY A 388 15.86 7.72 20.74
C GLY A 388 14.56 8.45 20.51
N CYS A 389 14.08 9.20 21.51
CA CYS A 389 12.82 9.94 21.43
C CYS A 389 12.81 11.15 22.36
N SER A 390 11.88 12.09 22.10
CA SER A 390 11.60 13.19 23.02
C SER A 390 10.40 12.82 23.91
N GLY A 391 10.60 12.93 25.23
CA GLY A 391 9.54 12.98 26.23
C GLY A 391 8.98 14.39 26.37
N VAL A 392 8.21 14.65 27.42
CA VAL A 392 7.64 15.97 27.71
C VAL A 392 8.72 16.96 28.14
N LYS A 393 9.59 16.54 29.05
CA LYS A 393 10.64 17.39 29.65
C LYS A 393 12.04 17.03 29.14
N GLU A 394 12.28 15.76 28.85
CA GLU A 394 13.60 15.22 28.57
C GLU A 394 13.65 14.46 27.23
N LYS A 395 14.86 14.23 26.78
CA LYS A 395 15.17 13.39 25.62
C LYS A 395 15.69 12.06 26.14
N TRP A 396 15.09 11.01 25.65
CA TRP A 396 15.40 9.66 26.06
C TRP A 396 16.18 8.93 24.98
N MET A 397 17.13 8.12 25.43
CA MET A 397 17.81 7.15 24.59
C MET A 397 18.00 5.87 25.41
N PHE A 398 17.68 4.74 24.83
CA PHE A 398 17.76 3.45 25.50
C PHE A 398 18.05 2.32 24.53
N ALA A 399 18.78 1.32 25.01
CA ALA A 399 18.89 0.03 24.36
C ALA A 399 17.64 -0.80 24.65
N ALA A 400 17.15 -1.52 23.66
CA ALA A 400 15.97 -2.35 23.79
C ALA A 400 16.09 -3.62 22.94
N VAL A 401 15.30 -4.63 23.30
CA VAL A 401 15.11 -5.84 22.50
C VAL A 401 13.67 -5.87 22.01
N ARG A 402 13.48 -6.27 20.75
CA ARG A 402 12.15 -6.46 20.21
C ARG A 402 11.57 -7.76 20.77
N VAL A 403 10.40 -7.68 21.37
CA VAL A 403 9.69 -8.83 21.97
C VAL A 403 8.50 -9.26 21.12
N ARG A 404 8.08 -8.37 20.21
CA ARG A 404 7.04 -8.65 19.22
C ARG A 404 7.17 -7.78 17.95
#